data_eb84c0f35af831354ae3cc6714fe6aba
#
_entry.id   eb84c0f35af831354ae3cc6714fe6aba
#
_cell.length_a   1.000
_cell.length_b   1.000
_cell.length_c   1.000
_cell.angle_alpha   90.00
_cell.angle_beta   90.00
_cell.angle_gamma   90.00
#
_symmetry.space_group_name_H-M   'P 1'
#
loop_
_entity.id
_entity.type
_entity.pdbx_description
1 polymer ?
#
loop_
_entity_poly.entity_id
_entity_poly.type
_entity_poly.pdbx_seq_one_letter_code
_entity_poly.pdbx_strand_id
1 'polypeptide(L)'
;MKSGRGKSCGKLWKAPRRNRLISVAHSKQAALGFRVHSGWAALVAVRLEKSAPVVLVRQRAHLVETFTYEFRQPFHTAGKMPISQARDFIERVRDKAQRLAHRAIHGLQSDLQKQGMALKSCGLLLASGKALPNLEKIIASHALIHTADGELFREALLHASRRCGLQATAIKERELLEQAVQAFHLKPAELMRRVIELGRALGAPWSKDEKLATLAAWLALRASLKGGGRTLSGGAA
;
A
#
# COMPACT_ATOMS: atom_id res chain seq x y z
N MET A 1 52.88 -28.00 58.54
CA MET A 1 51.97 -28.97 57.89
C MET A 1 50.55 -28.59 58.21
N LYS A 2 49.79 -28.18 57.27
CA LYS A 2 48.33 -28.45 57.02
C LYS A 2 47.83 -27.53 55.90
N SER A 3 47.48 -28.16 54.82
CA SER A 3 46.93 -27.54 53.58
C SER A 3 45.50 -27.06 53.83
N GLY A 4 45.17 -25.84 53.34
CA GLY A 4 43.82 -25.31 53.29
C GLY A 4 43.42 -25.07 51.82
N ARG A 5 42.53 -25.88 51.27
CA ARG A 5 41.97 -25.78 49.93
C ARG A 5 40.94 -24.61 49.84
N GLY A 6 41.22 -23.62 49.07
CA GLY A 6 40.27 -22.56 48.72
C GLY A 6 39.19 -23.09 47.78
N LYS A 7 37.90 -22.86 48.12
CA LYS A 7 36.74 -23.13 47.29
C LYS A 7 36.50 -21.98 46.35
N SER A 8 36.66 -22.21 45.03
CA SER A 8 36.25 -21.32 43.97
C SER A 8 34.71 -21.26 43.88
N CYS A 9 34.14 -20.11 44.12
CA CYS A 9 32.71 -19.85 43.94
C CYS A 9 32.48 -19.24 42.54
N GLY A 10 32.18 -20.09 41.55
CA GLY A 10 31.82 -19.68 40.21
C GLY A 10 30.45 -19.04 40.18
N LYS A 11 30.39 -17.74 39.99
CA LYS A 11 29.13 -17.03 39.68
C LYS A 11 28.74 -17.33 38.25
N LEU A 12 27.66 -18.11 38.06
CA LEU A 12 27.01 -18.26 36.75
C LEU A 12 26.46 -16.92 36.28
N TRP A 13 27.01 -16.45 35.20
CA TRP A 13 26.46 -15.32 34.45
C TRP A 13 25.19 -15.76 33.71
N LYS A 14 24.00 -15.30 34.18
CA LYS A 14 22.74 -15.48 33.45
C LYS A 14 22.70 -14.50 32.28
N ALA A 15 22.70 -15.04 31.05
CA ALA A 15 22.54 -14.27 29.84
C ALA A 15 21.19 -13.51 29.84
N PRO A 16 21.12 -12.26 29.36
CA PRO A 16 19.89 -11.51 29.32
C PRO A 16 18.94 -12.07 28.22
N ARG A 17 17.69 -12.18 28.62
CA ARG A 17 16.61 -12.80 27.82
C ARG A 17 16.42 -12.13 26.45
N ARG A 18 16.21 -12.94 25.41
CA ARG A 18 16.02 -12.68 23.98
C ARG A 18 14.82 -11.80 23.57
N ASN A 19 14.21 -11.03 24.45
CA ASN A 19 12.98 -10.27 24.14
C ASN A 19 13.17 -8.90 23.50
N ARG A 20 14.41 -8.45 23.20
CA ARG A 20 14.68 -7.12 22.63
C ARG A 20 14.77 -7.09 21.09
N LEU A 21 14.92 -8.25 20.43
CA LEU A 21 15.14 -8.31 18.98
C LEU A 21 13.85 -8.20 18.14
N ILE A 22 12.69 -8.57 18.70
CA ILE A 22 11.40 -8.57 17.97
C ILE A 22 10.86 -7.13 17.81
N SER A 23 11.07 -6.25 18.77
CA SER A 23 10.60 -4.86 18.73
C SER A 23 11.34 -3.99 17.69
N VAL A 24 12.60 -4.27 17.41
CA VAL A 24 13.43 -3.47 16.47
C VAL A 24 13.12 -3.80 15.00
N ALA A 25 12.72 -5.06 14.71
CA ALA A 25 12.41 -5.48 13.34
C ALA A 25 11.11 -4.85 12.81
N HIS A 26 10.12 -4.59 13.68
CA HIS A 26 8.84 -4.00 13.27
C HIS A 26 8.90 -2.49 12.99
N SER A 27 9.83 -1.77 13.62
CA SER A 27 9.99 -0.31 13.42
C SER A 27 10.52 0.08 12.04
N LYS A 28 11.08 -0.89 11.29
CA LYS A 28 11.66 -0.67 9.96
C LYS A 28 10.74 -1.05 8.80
N GLN A 29 9.50 -1.45 9.07
CA GLN A 29 8.54 -1.79 8.02
C GLN A 29 7.67 -0.60 7.65
N ALA A 30 7.39 -0.48 6.35
CA ALA A 30 6.51 0.52 5.78
C ALA A 30 5.45 -0.12 4.88
N ALA A 31 4.36 0.60 4.67
CA ALA A 31 3.33 0.26 3.71
C ALA A 31 2.98 1.46 2.83
N LEU A 32 2.52 1.20 1.61
CA LEU A 32 1.95 2.19 0.71
C LEU A 32 0.43 2.23 0.83
N GLY A 33 -0.14 3.39 0.56
CA GLY A 33 -1.56 3.57 0.31
C GLY A 33 -1.77 4.30 -1.01
N PHE A 34 -2.80 3.87 -1.75
CA PHE A 34 -3.15 4.45 -3.02
C PHE A 34 -4.61 4.89 -3.06
N ARG A 35 -4.84 6.14 -3.46
CA ARG A 35 -6.13 6.61 -3.94
C ARG A 35 -6.02 6.96 -5.41
N VAL A 36 -6.78 6.24 -6.25
CA VAL A 36 -6.60 6.23 -7.71
C VAL A 36 -7.58 7.17 -8.38
N HIS A 37 -7.10 7.90 -9.36
CA HIS A 37 -7.83 8.74 -10.28
C HIS A 37 -7.52 8.36 -11.74
N SER A 38 -8.21 8.99 -12.68
CA SER A 38 -7.96 8.81 -14.12
C SER A 38 -6.54 9.28 -14.49
N GLY A 39 -5.64 8.32 -14.73
CA GLY A 39 -4.27 8.57 -15.15
C GLY A 39 -3.26 8.89 -14.04
N TRP A 40 -3.65 8.87 -12.76
CA TRP A 40 -2.74 9.10 -11.65
C TRP A 40 -3.27 8.52 -10.33
N ALA A 41 -2.42 8.45 -9.32
CA ALA A 41 -2.81 8.10 -7.96
C ALA A 41 -2.11 8.99 -6.93
N ALA A 42 -2.82 9.34 -5.85
CA ALA A 42 -2.16 9.77 -4.63
C ALA A 42 -1.51 8.56 -3.97
N LEU A 43 -0.22 8.68 -3.68
CA LEU A 43 0.60 7.65 -3.07
C LEU A 43 1.16 8.19 -1.77
N VAL A 44 0.95 7.45 -0.68
CA VAL A 44 1.49 7.78 0.64
C VAL A 44 2.19 6.56 1.23
N ALA A 45 3.41 6.74 1.73
CA ALA A 45 4.13 5.71 2.48
C ALA A 45 4.05 6.00 3.98
N VAL A 46 3.71 4.98 4.77
CA VAL A 46 3.53 5.08 6.22
C VAL A 46 4.37 4.02 6.93
N ARG A 47 5.01 4.40 8.04
CA ARG A 47 5.56 3.47 9.04
C ARG A 47 4.89 3.68 10.39
N LEU A 48 5.14 2.78 11.34
CA LEU A 48 4.76 3.01 12.73
C LEU A 48 5.97 3.45 13.55
N GLU A 49 5.75 4.42 14.41
CA GLU A 49 6.67 4.83 15.46
C GLU A 49 5.92 4.83 16.79
N LYS A 50 6.35 3.98 17.74
CA LYS A 50 5.64 3.79 19.02
C LYS A 50 4.13 3.57 18.85
N SER A 51 3.74 2.77 17.84
CA SER A 51 2.35 2.47 17.47
C SER A 51 1.56 3.60 16.80
N ALA A 52 2.13 4.79 16.62
CA ALA A 52 1.53 5.89 15.87
C ALA A 52 1.99 5.87 14.41
N PRO A 53 1.13 6.19 13.43
CA PRO A 53 1.52 6.31 12.05
C PRO A 53 2.40 7.55 11.83
N VAL A 54 3.44 7.39 11.01
CA VAL A 54 4.29 8.48 10.52
C VAL A 54 4.33 8.40 9.01
N VAL A 55 4.06 9.50 8.34
CA VAL A 55 4.14 9.60 6.88
C VAL A 55 5.59 9.82 6.47
N LEU A 56 6.09 8.91 5.65
CA LEU A 56 7.46 8.96 5.12
C LEU A 56 7.54 9.71 3.79
N VAL A 57 6.58 9.43 2.93
CA VAL A 57 6.50 9.97 1.57
C VAL A 57 5.05 10.27 1.23
N ARG A 58 4.86 11.36 0.53
CA ARG A 58 3.61 11.77 -0.09
C ARG A 58 3.94 12.27 -1.50
N GLN A 59 3.36 11.62 -2.50
CA GLN A 59 3.59 12.00 -3.89
C GLN A 59 2.40 11.64 -4.78
N ARG A 60 2.39 12.20 -6.00
CA ARG A 60 1.50 11.81 -7.07
C ARG A 60 2.24 10.84 -7.99
N ALA A 61 1.69 9.64 -8.19
CA ALA A 61 2.18 8.68 -9.16
C ALA A 61 1.42 8.87 -10.48
N HIS A 62 2.11 9.26 -11.54
CA HIS A 62 1.52 9.36 -12.89
C HIS A 62 1.47 7.97 -13.53
N LEU A 63 0.31 7.59 -14.05
CA LEU A 63 0.02 6.30 -14.65
C LEU A 63 -0.18 6.39 -16.16
N VAL A 64 0.00 7.60 -16.71
CA VAL A 64 0.03 7.91 -18.14
C VAL A 64 1.24 8.78 -18.42
N GLU A 65 1.82 8.68 -19.64
CA GLU A 65 2.98 9.48 -20.03
C GLU A 65 2.56 10.90 -20.38
N THR A 66 1.48 11.03 -21.13
CA THR A 66 0.90 12.30 -21.51
C THR A 66 -0.44 12.46 -20.83
N PHE A 67 -0.61 13.55 -20.09
CA PHE A 67 -1.80 13.77 -19.27
C PHE A 67 -2.97 14.34 -20.10
N THR A 68 -3.22 13.72 -21.28
CA THR A 68 -4.33 14.05 -22.18
C THR A 68 -5.60 13.27 -21.83
N TYR A 69 -6.73 13.73 -22.32
CA TYR A 69 -8.01 13.03 -22.16
C TYR A 69 -7.95 11.60 -22.69
N GLU A 70 -7.34 11.41 -23.85
CA GLU A 70 -7.21 10.12 -24.55
C GLU A 70 -6.66 9.02 -23.65
N PHE A 71 -5.56 9.28 -22.94
CA PHE A 71 -4.90 8.29 -22.10
C PHE A 71 -5.44 8.24 -20.68
N ARG A 72 -6.06 9.33 -20.21
CA ARG A 72 -6.69 9.36 -18.89
C ARG A 72 -8.05 8.66 -18.87
N GLN A 73 -8.76 8.68 -20.00
CA GLN A 73 -10.07 8.05 -20.17
C GLN A 73 -10.05 7.11 -21.38
N PRO A 74 -9.29 6.01 -21.30
CA PRO A 74 -9.00 5.16 -22.45
C PRO A 74 -10.25 4.44 -22.97
N PHE A 75 -11.20 4.07 -22.12
CA PHE A 75 -12.44 3.43 -22.59
C PHE A 75 -13.39 4.41 -23.26
N HIS A 76 -13.41 5.68 -22.84
CA HIS A 76 -14.13 6.73 -23.58
C HIS A 76 -13.54 6.94 -24.97
N THR A 77 -12.23 6.89 -25.09
CA THR A 77 -11.53 6.99 -26.38
C THR A 77 -11.80 5.76 -27.23
N ALA A 78 -11.66 4.57 -26.65
CA ALA A 78 -11.89 3.28 -27.32
C ALA A 78 -13.33 3.12 -27.83
N GLY A 79 -14.32 3.68 -27.13
CA GLY A 79 -15.72 3.65 -27.55
C GLY A 79 -16.02 4.35 -28.88
N LYS A 80 -15.05 5.12 -29.42
CA LYS A 80 -15.13 5.79 -30.73
C LYS A 80 -14.39 5.02 -31.85
N MET A 81 -13.84 3.84 -31.54
CA MET A 81 -13.02 3.04 -32.45
C MET A 81 -13.74 1.75 -32.85
N PRO A 82 -13.40 1.14 -34.02
CA PRO A 82 -13.73 -0.24 -34.29
C PRO A 82 -13.23 -1.16 -33.18
N ILE A 83 -13.98 -2.22 -32.85
CA ILE A 83 -13.73 -3.06 -31.66
C ILE A 83 -12.31 -3.68 -31.63
N SER A 84 -11.76 -4.06 -32.78
CA SER A 84 -10.38 -4.58 -32.85
C SER A 84 -9.36 -3.51 -32.46
N GLN A 85 -9.49 -2.31 -33.01
CA GLN A 85 -8.62 -1.17 -32.68
C GLN A 85 -8.79 -0.72 -31.23
N ALA A 86 -10.03 -0.74 -30.73
CA ALA A 86 -10.34 -0.43 -29.32
C ALA A 86 -9.59 -1.39 -28.36
N ARG A 87 -9.61 -2.70 -28.68
CA ARG A 87 -8.91 -3.71 -27.89
C ARG A 87 -7.40 -3.45 -27.84
N ASP A 88 -6.77 -3.26 -29.00
CA ASP A 88 -5.34 -2.99 -29.10
C ASP A 88 -4.94 -1.69 -28.40
N PHE A 89 -5.78 -0.66 -28.49
CA PHE A 89 -5.56 0.61 -27.81
C PHE A 89 -5.60 0.43 -26.29
N ILE A 90 -6.63 -0.22 -25.75
CA ILE A 90 -6.76 -0.47 -24.31
C ILE A 90 -5.59 -1.30 -23.77
N GLU A 91 -5.15 -2.36 -24.50
CA GLU A 91 -3.99 -3.16 -24.10
C GLU A 91 -2.72 -2.32 -24.02
N ARG A 92 -2.44 -1.48 -25.03
CA ARG A 92 -1.27 -0.58 -25.00
C ARG A 92 -1.30 0.39 -23.82
N VAL A 93 -2.47 0.97 -23.51
CA VAL A 93 -2.62 1.87 -22.35
C VAL A 93 -2.44 1.11 -21.04
N ARG A 94 -3.00 -0.09 -20.92
CA ARG A 94 -2.85 -0.96 -19.74
C ARG A 94 -1.38 -1.29 -19.49
N ASP A 95 -0.68 -1.77 -20.50
CA ASP A 95 0.74 -2.11 -20.39
C ASP A 95 1.59 -0.93 -19.97
N LYS A 96 1.29 0.25 -20.54
CA LYS A 96 2.01 1.47 -20.19
C LYS A 96 1.75 1.88 -18.75
N ALA A 97 0.49 1.84 -18.32
CA ALA A 97 0.10 2.15 -16.94
C ALA A 97 0.79 1.18 -15.94
N GLN A 98 0.86 -0.11 -16.28
CA GLN A 98 1.56 -1.10 -15.44
C GLN A 98 3.07 -0.80 -15.34
N ARG A 99 3.73 -0.43 -16.44
CA ARG A 99 5.16 -0.05 -16.43
C ARG A 99 5.41 1.20 -15.59
N LEU A 100 4.56 2.22 -15.72
CA LEU A 100 4.66 3.47 -14.95
C LEU A 100 4.41 3.23 -13.47
N ALA A 101 3.38 2.46 -13.12
CA ALA A 101 3.09 2.06 -11.75
C ALA A 101 4.27 1.29 -11.13
N HIS A 102 4.83 0.31 -11.86
CA HIS A 102 5.98 -0.46 -11.38
C HIS A 102 7.19 0.44 -11.14
N ARG A 103 7.50 1.36 -12.07
CA ARG A 103 8.61 2.32 -11.90
C ARG A 103 8.44 3.18 -10.67
N ALA A 104 7.23 3.70 -10.43
CA ALA A 104 6.93 4.54 -9.26
C ALA A 104 7.10 3.77 -7.94
N ILE A 105 6.57 2.53 -7.85
CA ILE A 105 6.65 1.70 -6.64
C ILE A 105 8.06 1.21 -6.41
N HIS A 106 8.74 0.70 -7.43
CA HIS A 106 10.10 0.19 -7.33
C HIS A 106 11.12 1.29 -6.97
N GLY A 107 10.98 2.48 -7.57
CA GLY A 107 11.83 3.63 -7.22
C GLY A 107 11.69 3.99 -5.74
N LEU A 108 10.45 4.11 -5.25
CA LEU A 108 10.19 4.40 -3.84
C LEU A 108 10.67 3.27 -2.91
N GLN A 109 10.51 2.01 -3.30
CA GLN A 109 11.02 0.87 -2.54
C GLN A 109 12.55 0.93 -2.39
N SER A 110 13.26 1.27 -3.45
CA SER A 110 14.72 1.46 -3.44
C SER A 110 15.14 2.61 -2.52
N ASP A 111 14.43 3.73 -2.56
CA ASP A 111 14.76 4.89 -1.74
C ASP A 111 14.48 4.65 -0.25
N LEU A 112 13.39 3.97 0.08
CA LEU A 112 13.11 3.56 1.46
C LEU A 112 14.13 2.53 1.96
N GLN A 113 14.56 1.61 1.09
CA GLN A 113 15.58 0.61 1.44
C GLN A 113 16.93 1.26 1.78
N LYS A 114 17.36 2.29 1.04
CA LYS A 114 18.56 3.09 1.36
C LYS A 114 18.48 3.75 2.73
N GLN A 115 17.27 4.06 3.19
CA GLN A 115 17.00 4.61 4.53
C GLN A 115 16.83 3.52 5.61
N GLY A 116 17.10 2.25 5.27
CA GLY A 116 16.99 1.11 6.17
C GLY A 116 15.55 0.67 6.45
N MET A 117 14.58 1.06 5.60
CA MET A 117 13.17 0.69 5.73
C MET A 117 12.78 -0.34 4.67
N ALA A 118 11.97 -1.32 5.05
CA ALA A 118 11.45 -2.36 4.17
C ALA A 118 9.98 -2.09 3.86
N LEU A 119 9.69 -1.83 2.59
CA LEU A 119 8.32 -1.76 2.09
C LEU A 119 7.75 -3.17 1.96
N LYS A 120 6.67 -3.51 2.69
CA LYS A 120 6.14 -4.87 2.80
C LYS A 120 4.72 -5.04 2.26
N SER A 121 3.91 -4.00 2.32
CA SER A 121 2.50 -4.09 1.97
C SER A 121 1.98 -2.83 1.32
N CYS A 122 0.80 -2.92 0.73
CA CYS A 122 0.08 -1.75 0.24
C CYS A 122 -1.43 -1.89 0.43
N GLY A 123 -2.10 -0.77 0.64
CA GLY A 123 -3.56 -0.62 0.64
C GLY A 123 -4.01 0.12 -0.63
N LEU A 124 -4.88 -0.52 -1.41
CA LEU A 124 -5.46 0.06 -2.61
C LEU A 124 -6.95 0.30 -2.43
N LEU A 125 -7.39 1.54 -2.66
CA LEU A 125 -8.81 1.88 -2.59
C LEU A 125 -9.53 1.48 -3.88
N LEU A 126 -10.56 0.66 -3.71
CA LEU A 126 -11.49 0.25 -4.77
C LEU A 126 -12.73 1.16 -4.78
N ALA A 127 -13.32 1.35 -5.97
CA ALA A 127 -14.64 1.95 -6.09
C ALA A 127 -15.74 0.96 -5.68
N SER A 128 -16.26 0.18 -6.65
CA SER A 128 -17.30 -0.83 -6.38
C SER A 128 -16.76 -2.22 -6.07
N GLY A 129 -15.57 -2.55 -6.60
CA GLY A 129 -14.97 -3.89 -6.53
C GLY A 129 -15.74 -4.96 -7.31
N LYS A 130 -16.66 -4.55 -8.21
CA LYS A 130 -17.36 -5.47 -9.11
C LYS A 130 -16.51 -5.79 -10.33
N ALA A 131 -16.51 -7.06 -10.76
CA ALA A 131 -15.85 -7.46 -12.00
C ALA A 131 -16.51 -6.78 -13.21
N LEU A 132 -15.68 -6.34 -14.14
CA LEU A 132 -16.13 -5.75 -15.40
C LEU A 132 -16.49 -6.86 -16.41
N PRO A 133 -17.52 -6.66 -17.25
CA PRO A 133 -17.81 -7.55 -18.34
C PRO A 133 -16.76 -7.43 -19.47
N ASN A 134 -17.01 -8.10 -20.61
CA ASN A 134 -16.17 -7.97 -21.80
C ASN A 134 -16.18 -6.55 -22.39
N LEU A 135 -15.20 -6.24 -23.25
CA LEU A 135 -14.99 -4.91 -23.81
C LEU A 135 -16.21 -4.40 -24.58
N GLU A 136 -16.88 -5.27 -25.33
CA GLU A 136 -18.06 -4.94 -26.12
C GLU A 136 -19.21 -4.40 -25.24
N LYS A 137 -19.45 -5.05 -24.10
CA LYS A 137 -20.46 -4.62 -23.12
C LYS A 137 -20.03 -3.35 -22.39
N ILE A 138 -18.72 -3.19 -22.13
CA ILE A 138 -18.20 -1.97 -21.50
C ILE A 138 -18.46 -0.76 -22.37
N ILE A 139 -18.04 -0.79 -23.64
CA ILE A 139 -18.16 0.37 -24.54
C ILE A 139 -19.61 0.64 -24.97
N ALA A 140 -20.51 -0.35 -24.85
CA ALA A 140 -21.94 -0.13 -25.09
C ALA A 140 -22.66 0.58 -23.91
N SER A 141 -22.00 0.83 -22.79
CA SER A 141 -22.60 1.42 -21.59
C SER A 141 -21.74 2.54 -21.01
N HIS A 142 -22.22 3.78 -21.05
CA HIS A 142 -21.51 4.95 -20.52
C HIS A 142 -21.11 4.78 -19.04
N ALA A 143 -22.00 4.19 -18.22
CA ALA A 143 -21.69 3.92 -16.81
C ALA A 143 -20.56 2.89 -16.63
N LEU A 144 -20.49 1.87 -17.50
CA LEU A 144 -19.41 0.88 -17.48
C LEU A 144 -18.08 1.49 -17.98
N ILE A 145 -18.13 2.36 -18.98
CA ILE A 145 -16.95 3.09 -19.48
C ILE A 145 -16.28 3.86 -18.33
N HIS A 146 -17.04 4.67 -17.57
CA HIS A 146 -16.49 5.39 -16.41
C HIS A 146 -15.88 4.47 -15.35
N THR A 147 -16.54 3.34 -15.11
CA THR A 147 -16.02 2.35 -14.17
C THR A 147 -14.72 1.74 -14.68
N ALA A 148 -14.67 1.36 -15.96
CA ALA A 148 -13.51 0.73 -16.58
C ALA A 148 -12.30 1.65 -16.67
N ASP A 149 -12.49 2.94 -16.96
CA ASP A 149 -11.41 3.94 -16.95
C ASP A 149 -10.71 4.01 -15.58
N GLY A 150 -11.47 3.95 -14.49
CA GLY A 150 -10.89 3.94 -13.16
C GLY A 150 -10.24 2.60 -12.79
N GLU A 151 -10.85 1.49 -13.21
CA GLU A 151 -10.40 0.15 -12.85
C GLU A 151 -9.08 -0.22 -13.53
N LEU A 152 -8.85 0.19 -14.78
CA LEU A 152 -7.58 0.00 -15.51
C LEU A 152 -6.38 0.47 -14.68
N PHE A 153 -6.47 1.65 -14.08
CA PHE A 153 -5.37 2.22 -13.29
C PHE A 153 -5.23 1.56 -11.91
N ARG A 154 -6.34 1.06 -11.31
CA ARG A 154 -6.29 0.26 -10.08
C ARG A 154 -5.61 -1.08 -10.32
N GLU A 155 -5.98 -1.77 -11.40
CA GLU A 155 -5.36 -3.02 -11.82
C GLU A 155 -3.86 -2.84 -12.09
N ALA A 156 -3.47 -1.74 -12.75
CA ALA A 156 -2.07 -1.43 -13.02
C ALA A 156 -1.25 -1.29 -11.73
N LEU A 157 -1.77 -0.58 -10.71
CA LEU A 157 -1.11 -0.45 -9.42
C LEU A 157 -1.07 -1.77 -8.65
N LEU A 158 -2.14 -2.55 -8.68
CA LEU A 158 -2.20 -3.87 -8.04
C LEU A 158 -1.18 -4.83 -8.66
N HIS A 159 -1.12 -4.88 -10.00
CA HIS A 159 -0.14 -5.66 -10.74
C HIS A 159 1.29 -5.26 -10.37
N ALA A 160 1.58 -3.96 -10.40
CA ALA A 160 2.90 -3.44 -10.07
C ALA A 160 3.29 -3.71 -8.60
N SER A 161 2.35 -3.58 -7.67
CA SER A 161 2.59 -3.89 -6.25
C SER A 161 2.98 -5.35 -6.05
N ARG A 162 2.27 -6.28 -6.70
CA ARG A 162 2.59 -7.71 -6.65
C ARG A 162 3.98 -8.00 -7.24
N ARG A 163 4.32 -7.38 -8.36
CA ARG A 163 5.65 -7.50 -8.98
C ARG A 163 6.78 -6.97 -8.09
N CYS A 164 6.51 -5.99 -7.26
CA CYS A 164 7.44 -5.47 -6.25
C CYS A 164 7.43 -6.31 -4.95
N GLY A 165 6.74 -7.45 -4.90
CA GLY A 165 6.68 -8.32 -3.73
C GLY A 165 5.87 -7.76 -2.56
N LEU A 166 4.96 -6.80 -2.81
CA LEU A 166 4.13 -6.22 -1.76
C LEU A 166 2.86 -7.05 -1.53
N GLN A 167 2.54 -7.28 -0.28
CA GLN A 167 1.23 -7.81 0.12
C GLN A 167 0.17 -6.73 -0.11
N ALA A 168 -0.67 -6.91 -1.13
CA ALA A 168 -1.70 -5.94 -1.48
C ALA A 168 -3.03 -6.23 -0.76
N THR A 169 -3.59 -5.22 -0.12
CA THR A 169 -4.91 -5.23 0.50
C THR A 169 -5.83 -4.29 -0.28
N ALA A 170 -6.85 -4.85 -0.90
CA ALA A 170 -7.89 -4.09 -1.60
C ALA A 170 -9.01 -3.71 -0.63
N ILE A 171 -9.36 -2.41 -0.56
CA ILE A 171 -10.31 -1.87 0.41
C ILE A 171 -11.33 -1.01 -0.35
N LYS A 172 -12.62 -1.29 -0.22
CA LYS A 172 -13.65 -0.41 -0.81
C LYS A 172 -13.62 0.94 -0.10
N GLU A 173 -13.55 2.05 -0.85
CA GLU A 173 -13.43 3.39 -0.28
C GLU A 173 -14.52 3.69 0.75
N ARG A 174 -15.76 3.23 0.51
CA ARG A 174 -16.89 3.40 1.43
C ARG A 174 -16.74 2.66 2.77
N GLU A 175 -15.95 1.58 2.80
CA GLU A 175 -15.72 0.74 3.98
C GLU A 175 -14.45 1.11 4.75
N LEU A 176 -13.60 1.98 4.16
CA LEU A 176 -12.27 2.32 4.68
C LEU A 176 -12.31 2.84 6.11
N LEU A 177 -13.20 3.80 6.39
CA LEU A 177 -13.29 4.41 7.73
C LEU A 177 -13.75 3.41 8.78
N GLU A 178 -14.76 2.60 8.46
CA GLU A 178 -15.27 1.56 9.36
C GLU A 178 -14.20 0.52 9.67
N GLN A 179 -13.53 -0.02 8.64
CA GLN A 179 -12.43 -0.98 8.81
C GLN A 179 -11.29 -0.40 9.65
N ALA A 180 -10.97 0.88 9.48
CA ALA A 180 -9.94 1.55 10.26
C ALA A 180 -10.34 1.75 11.72
N VAL A 181 -11.59 2.15 11.99
CA VAL A 181 -12.16 2.26 13.33
C VAL A 181 -12.06 0.92 14.06
N GLN A 182 -12.49 -0.15 13.43
CA GLN A 182 -12.41 -1.51 13.98
C GLN A 182 -10.95 -1.95 14.21
N ALA A 183 -10.08 -1.71 13.22
CA ALA A 183 -8.69 -2.14 13.30
C ALA A 183 -7.90 -1.41 14.38
N PHE A 184 -8.13 -0.13 14.58
CA PHE A 184 -7.34 0.70 15.51
C PHE A 184 -8.01 0.90 16.87
N HIS A 185 -9.27 0.47 17.03
CA HIS A 185 -10.07 0.66 18.25
C HIS A 185 -10.19 2.15 18.64
N LEU A 186 -10.33 3.03 17.64
CA LEU A 186 -10.46 4.47 17.80
C LEU A 186 -11.87 4.92 17.39
N LYS A 187 -12.39 5.97 18.02
CA LYS A 187 -13.60 6.62 17.56
C LYS A 187 -13.37 7.29 16.19
N PRO A 188 -14.37 7.36 15.29
CA PRO A 188 -14.21 7.97 13.95
C PRO A 188 -13.61 9.38 13.99
N ALA A 189 -14.09 10.23 14.88
CA ALA A 189 -13.59 11.60 15.01
C ALA A 189 -12.12 11.66 15.45
N GLU A 190 -11.72 10.80 16.39
CA GLU A 190 -10.33 10.72 16.86
C GLU A 190 -9.40 10.20 15.76
N LEU A 191 -9.82 9.18 15.00
CA LEU A 191 -9.08 8.65 13.88
C LEU A 191 -8.84 9.72 12.81
N MET A 192 -9.90 10.44 12.43
CA MET A 192 -9.80 11.52 11.44
C MET A 192 -8.95 12.68 11.93
N ARG A 193 -9.06 13.05 13.22
CA ARG A 193 -8.19 14.07 13.82
C ARG A 193 -6.72 13.70 13.69
N ARG A 194 -6.34 12.45 14.00
CA ARG A 194 -4.96 11.97 13.84
C ARG A 194 -4.48 12.04 12.39
N VAL A 195 -5.31 11.60 11.45
CA VAL A 195 -4.97 11.67 10.01
C VAL A 195 -4.80 13.13 9.54
N ILE A 196 -5.62 14.06 10.05
CA ILE A 196 -5.48 15.50 9.75
C ILE A 196 -4.18 16.05 10.33
N GLU A 197 -3.84 15.68 11.55
CA GLU A 197 -2.62 16.14 12.24
C GLU A 197 -1.33 15.69 11.57
N LEU A 198 -1.31 14.49 10.97
CA LEU A 198 -0.17 14.02 10.18
C LEU A 198 0.20 14.98 9.04
N GLY A 199 -0.79 15.65 8.46
CA GLY A 199 -0.56 16.63 7.39
C GLY A 199 0.03 17.95 7.85
N ARG A 200 -0.12 18.33 9.12
CA ARG A 200 0.40 19.62 9.63
C ARG A 200 1.91 19.71 9.51
N ALA A 201 2.62 18.62 9.83
CA ALA A 201 4.07 18.56 9.71
C ALA A 201 4.57 18.50 8.26
N LEU A 202 3.71 18.09 7.32
CA LEU A 202 4.06 17.92 5.90
C LEU A 202 3.73 19.16 5.06
N GLY A 203 2.90 20.06 5.57
CA GLY A 203 2.40 21.21 4.82
C GLY A 203 1.38 20.84 3.72
N ALA A 204 1.02 21.83 2.89
CA ALA A 204 0.10 21.63 1.76
C ALA A 204 0.78 20.91 0.58
N PRO A 205 0.03 20.20 -0.27
CA PRO A 205 -1.38 19.84 -0.12
C PRO A 205 -1.58 18.65 0.84
N TRP A 206 -2.64 18.68 1.66
CA TRP A 206 -3.11 17.56 2.47
C TRP A 206 -4.60 17.40 2.27
N SER A 207 -4.94 16.96 1.07
CA SER A 207 -6.32 16.85 0.59
C SER A 207 -7.01 15.57 1.07
N LYS A 208 -8.22 15.35 0.60
CA LYS A 208 -8.93 14.08 0.82
C LYS A 208 -8.14 12.88 0.29
N ASP A 209 -7.41 13.05 -0.82
CA ASP A 209 -6.67 11.96 -1.47
C ASP A 209 -5.55 11.43 -0.60
N GLU A 210 -4.71 12.31 -0.08
CA GLU A 210 -3.61 11.93 0.81
C GLU A 210 -4.11 11.35 2.13
N LYS A 211 -5.18 11.90 2.69
CA LYS A 211 -5.79 11.39 3.94
C LYS A 211 -6.30 9.96 3.79
N LEU A 212 -7.02 9.69 2.71
CA LEU A 212 -7.56 8.34 2.44
C LEU A 212 -6.44 7.35 2.07
N ALA A 213 -5.46 7.77 1.27
CA ALA A 213 -4.28 6.96 0.96
C ALA A 213 -3.49 6.64 2.24
N THR A 214 -3.31 7.61 3.15
CA THR A 214 -2.66 7.39 4.45
C THR A 214 -3.38 6.34 5.29
N LEU A 215 -4.71 6.41 5.34
CA LEU A 215 -5.52 5.48 6.11
C LEU A 215 -5.44 4.06 5.53
N ALA A 216 -5.45 3.94 4.19
CA ALA A 216 -5.26 2.67 3.50
C ALA A 216 -3.86 2.07 3.75
N ALA A 217 -2.80 2.90 3.71
CA ALA A 217 -1.44 2.48 4.06
C ALA A 217 -1.34 1.97 5.50
N TRP A 218 -1.93 2.71 6.44
CA TRP A 218 -1.90 2.34 7.86
C TRP A 218 -2.62 1.01 8.12
N LEU A 219 -3.79 0.79 7.50
CA LEU A 219 -4.50 -0.49 7.57
C LEU A 219 -3.67 -1.66 7.00
N ALA A 220 -3.09 -1.47 5.82
CA ALA A 220 -2.25 -2.49 5.18
C ALA A 220 -1.01 -2.84 6.02
N LEU A 221 -0.38 -1.82 6.62
CA LEU A 221 0.76 -2.02 7.51
C LEU A 221 0.36 -2.83 8.75
N ARG A 222 -0.77 -2.49 9.38
CA ARG A 222 -1.27 -3.24 10.55
C ARG A 222 -1.61 -4.68 10.20
N ALA A 223 -2.19 -4.93 9.04
CA ALA A 223 -2.51 -6.29 8.58
C ALA A 223 -1.24 -7.13 8.37
N SER A 224 -0.21 -6.57 7.72
CA SER A 224 1.06 -7.26 7.48
C SER A 224 1.81 -7.58 8.77
N LEU A 225 1.75 -6.71 9.78
CA LEU A 225 2.35 -6.95 11.09
C LEU A 225 1.66 -8.07 11.88
N LYS A 226 0.33 -8.21 11.74
CA LYS A 226 -0.44 -9.30 12.35
C LYS A 226 -0.21 -10.65 11.64
N GLY A 227 -0.07 -10.65 10.30
CA GLY A 227 0.18 -11.85 9.49
C GLY A 227 1.59 -12.41 9.63
N GLY A 228 2.60 -11.57 9.87
CA GLY A 228 3.99 -11.97 10.06
C GLY A 228 4.27 -12.75 11.37
N GLY A 229 3.30 -12.82 12.29
CA GLY A 229 3.40 -13.59 13.52
C GLY A 229 2.99 -15.07 13.41
N ARG A 230 2.48 -15.50 12.26
CA ARG A 230 2.11 -16.88 11.96
C ARG A 230 3.07 -17.52 10.94
N THR A 231 4.33 -17.63 11.25
CA THR A 231 5.15 -18.69 10.65
C THR A 231 4.76 -20.00 11.33
N LEU A 232 3.91 -20.76 10.66
CA LEU A 232 3.65 -22.14 11.02
C LEU A 232 4.97 -22.89 11.00
N SER A 233 5.42 -23.34 12.14
CA SER A 233 6.35 -24.45 12.24
C SER A 233 5.60 -25.68 11.70
N GLY A 234 5.71 -25.95 10.40
CA GLY A 234 5.31 -27.18 9.77
C GLY A 234 6.24 -28.27 10.27
N GLY A 235 5.74 -29.08 11.20
CA GLY A 235 6.39 -30.33 11.57
C GLY A 235 6.45 -31.23 10.35
N ALA A 236 7.66 -31.70 10.02
CA ALA A 236 7.87 -32.88 9.21
C ALA A 236 7.42 -34.07 10.01
N ALA A 237 6.58 -34.88 9.45
CA ALA A 237 6.37 -36.28 9.77
C ALA A 237 6.28 -37.03 8.43
#